data_8996fbd44e1e992485131068900c8d12
#
_entry.id   8996fbd44e1e992485131068900c8d12
#
_cell.length_a   1.000
_cell.length_b   1.000
_cell.length_c   1.000
_cell.angle_alpha   90.00
_cell.angle_beta   90.00
_cell.angle_gamma   90.00
#
_symmetry.space_group_name_H-M   'P 1'
#
loop_
_entity.id
_entity.type
_entity.pdbx_description
1 polymer ?
#
loop_
_entity_poly.entity_id
_entity_poly.type
_entity_poly.pdbx_seq_one_letter_code
_entity_poly.pdbx_strand_id
1 'polypeptide(L)'
;MVRNMDQKSGFQSIDEYIAACPSDIQALLSDMRKAIRETAPAVREKISYQMPTFDYFGNLVHFAAYEKHIGFYPAPSAIEKFSQELAPYKTSKGAVQFPLGQPIPIDLIKEIVKFRVSENSQKEENKKMVKEKAKSEKK
;
A
#
# COMPACT_ATOMS: atom_id res chain seq x y z
N MET A 1 -21.77 0.43 -5.98
CA MET A 1 -21.39 1.47 -5.37
C MET A 1 -20.31 1.28 -4.46
N VAL A 2 -19.34 2.02 -4.67
CA VAL A 2 -18.12 1.83 -3.98
C VAL A 2 -18.26 1.94 -2.50
N ARG A 3 -19.05 2.86 -2.05
CA ARG A 3 -19.11 3.07 -0.68
C ARG A 3 -19.64 1.96 0.12
N ASN A 4 -20.25 1.03 -0.43
CA ASN A 4 -20.71 -0.06 0.36
C ASN A 4 -19.67 -0.94 0.90
N MET A 5 -18.49 -0.85 0.35
CA MET A 5 -17.47 -1.68 0.76
C MET A 5 -17.00 -1.46 2.13
N ASP A 6 -17.19 -0.31 2.60
CA ASP A 6 -16.70 -0.01 3.89
C ASP A 6 -17.60 -0.48 4.95
N GLN A 7 -18.76 -1.10 4.60
CA GLN A 7 -19.56 -1.33 5.59
C GLN A 7 -19.28 -2.49 6.21
N LYS A 8 -19.76 -2.91 6.98
CA LYS A 8 -19.74 -3.93 7.69
C LYS A 8 -19.22 -5.11 7.25
N SER A 9 -19.08 -5.29 6.12
CA SER A 9 -18.89 -6.53 5.62
C SER A 9 -17.70 -7.21 6.05
N GLY A 10 -16.71 -6.64 6.34
CA GLY A 10 -15.58 -7.39 6.74
C GLY A 10 -15.03 -8.26 5.65
N PHE A 11 -14.51 -7.67 4.59
CA PHE A 11 -13.84 -8.44 3.55
C PHE A 11 -12.71 -9.27 4.17
N GLN A 12 -12.52 -10.47 3.68
CA GLN A 12 -11.47 -11.34 4.21
C GLN A 12 -10.27 -11.47 3.29
N SER A 13 -10.36 -10.98 2.08
CA SER A 13 -9.24 -11.04 1.14
C SER A 13 -9.31 -9.89 0.18
N ILE A 14 -8.19 -9.61 -0.47
CA ILE A 14 -8.14 -8.60 -1.52
C ILE A 14 -9.02 -9.04 -2.69
N ASP A 15 -9.08 -10.34 -2.98
CA ASP A 15 -9.95 -10.84 -4.03
C ASP A 15 -11.40 -10.46 -3.76
N GLU A 16 -11.88 -10.62 -2.54
CA GLU A 16 -13.25 -10.26 -2.19
C GLU A 16 -13.48 -8.76 -2.32
N TYR A 17 -12.51 -7.98 -1.88
CA TYR A 17 -12.62 -6.53 -1.96
C TYR A 17 -12.76 -6.09 -3.41
N ILE A 18 -11.88 -6.56 -4.27
CA ILE A 18 -11.91 -6.18 -5.68
C ILE A 18 -13.20 -6.65 -6.34
N ALA A 19 -13.64 -7.87 -6.02
CA ALA A 19 -14.85 -8.42 -6.62
C ALA A 19 -16.10 -7.59 -6.30
N ALA A 20 -16.08 -6.87 -5.20
CA ALA A 20 -17.21 -6.02 -4.81
C ALA A 20 -17.22 -4.67 -5.51
N CYS A 21 -16.18 -4.34 -6.26
CA CYS A 21 -16.10 -3.05 -6.96
C CYS A 21 -16.72 -3.13 -8.36
N PRO A 22 -17.11 -2.00 -8.93
CA PRO A 22 -17.53 -1.97 -10.34
C PRO A 22 -16.40 -2.43 -11.24
N SER A 23 -16.75 -2.95 -12.42
CA SER A 23 -15.76 -3.60 -13.29
C SER A 23 -14.61 -2.70 -13.71
N ASP A 24 -14.90 -1.42 -13.98
CA ASP A 24 -13.82 -0.50 -14.37
C ASP A 24 -12.87 -0.24 -13.21
N ILE A 25 -13.39 -0.22 -11.99
CA ILE A 25 -12.54 -0.05 -10.80
C ILE A 25 -11.75 -1.33 -10.54
N GLN A 26 -12.37 -2.49 -10.78
CA GLN A 26 -11.65 -3.75 -10.63
C GLN A 26 -10.38 -3.78 -11.47
N ALA A 27 -10.48 -3.30 -12.71
CA ALA A 27 -9.30 -3.28 -13.57
C ALA A 27 -8.19 -2.41 -13.01
N LEU A 28 -8.54 -1.23 -12.49
CA LEU A 28 -7.55 -0.32 -11.92
C LEU A 28 -6.90 -0.92 -10.67
N LEU A 29 -7.70 -1.51 -9.81
CA LEU A 29 -7.16 -2.11 -8.58
C LEU A 29 -6.30 -3.33 -8.90
N SER A 30 -6.68 -4.09 -9.90
CA SER A 30 -5.89 -5.25 -10.32
C SER A 30 -4.54 -4.82 -10.86
N ASP A 31 -4.50 -3.71 -11.61
CA ASP A 31 -3.24 -3.19 -12.12
C ASP A 31 -2.34 -2.72 -10.97
N MET A 32 -2.91 -2.07 -9.98
CA MET A 32 -2.14 -1.64 -8.83
C MET A 32 -1.61 -2.84 -8.04
N ARG A 33 -2.46 -3.84 -7.83
CA ARG A 33 -2.08 -5.07 -7.13
C ARG A 33 -0.92 -5.75 -7.84
N LYS A 34 -1.02 -5.85 -9.16
CA LYS A 34 0.02 -6.48 -9.97
C LYS A 34 1.33 -5.71 -9.84
N ALA A 35 1.28 -4.39 -9.93
CA ALA A 35 2.48 -3.56 -9.82
C ALA A 35 3.16 -3.75 -8.47
N ILE A 36 2.37 -3.81 -7.41
CA ILE A 36 2.91 -4.00 -6.06
C ILE A 36 3.56 -5.37 -5.93
N ARG A 37 2.89 -6.41 -6.42
CA ARG A 37 3.41 -7.76 -6.30
C ARG A 37 4.63 -8.00 -7.18
N GLU A 38 4.68 -7.36 -8.33
CA GLU A 38 5.86 -7.48 -9.20
C GLU A 38 7.07 -6.82 -8.56
N THR A 39 6.85 -5.70 -7.89
CA THR A 39 7.95 -4.96 -7.27
C THR A 39 8.38 -5.59 -5.95
N ALA A 40 7.45 -6.18 -5.24
CA ALA A 40 7.72 -6.77 -3.94
C ALA A 40 7.14 -8.18 -3.88
N PRO A 41 7.79 -9.15 -4.54
CA PRO A 41 7.20 -10.50 -4.65
C PRO A 41 6.99 -11.21 -3.33
N ALA A 42 7.69 -10.80 -2.28
CA ALA A 42 7.58 -11.46 -0.98
C ALA A 42 6.47 -10.87 -0.10
N VAL A 43 5.69 -9.90 -0.61
CA VAL A 43 4.63 -9.33 0.21
C VAL A 43 3.54 -10.34 0.46
N ARG A 44 2.89 -10.21 1.60
CA ARG A 44 1.69 -10.97 1.91
C ARG A 44 0.49 -10.05 1.81
N GLU A 45 -0.58 -10.54 1.23
CA GLU A 45 -1.79 -9.76 1.06
C GLU A 45 -2.74 -10.04 2.21
N LYS A 46 -3.42 -9.01 2.65
CA LYS A 46 -4.41 -9.14 3.72
C LYS A 46 -5.39 -7.97 3.65
N ILE A 47 -6.39 -7.99 4.50
CA ILE A 47 -7.28 -6.85 4.70
C ILE A 47 -6.95 -6.26 6.07
N SER A 48 -6.69 -4.98 6.10
CA SER A 48 -6.41 -4.28 7.34
C SER A 48 -7.04 -2.90 7.24
N TYR A 49 -7.67 -2.43 8.29
CA TYR A 49 -8.43 -1.17 8.25
C TYR A 49 -9.48 -1.23 7.14
N GLN A 50 -10.01 -2.41 6.89
CA GLN A 50 -11.01 -2.68 5.84
C GLN A 50 -10.52 -2.36 4.44
N MET A 51 -9.21 -2.38 4.21
CA MET A 51 -8.59 -2.08 2.92
C MET A 51 -7.65 -3.17 2.49
N PRO A 52 -7.47 -3.35 1.17
CA PRO A 52 -6.37 -4.16 0.67
C PRO A 52 -5.05 -3.67 1.23
N THR A 53 -4.30 -4.57 1.80
CA THR A 53 -3.06 -4.25 2.51
C THR A 53 -1.99 -5.22 2.07
N PHE A 54 -0.79 -4.70 1.90
CA PHE A 54 0.36 -5.51 1.52
C PHE A 54 1.38 -5.41 2.65
N ASP A 55 1.77 -6.58 3.17
CA ASP A 55 2.61 -6.69 4.35
C ASP A 55 3.97 -7.25 3.97
N TYR A 56 5.03 -6.62 4.43
CA TYR A 56 6.39 -7.11 4.25
C TYR A 56 7.18 -6.60 5.45
N PHE A 57 7.36 -7.44 6.45
CA PHE A 57 7.94 -7.06 7.74
C PHE A 57 7.15 -5.89 8.34
N GLY A 58 5.83 -6.01 8.30
CA GLY A 58 4.93 -4.94 8.73
C GLY A 58 4.20 -4.36 7.52
N ASN A 59 3.19 -3.56 7.78
CA ASN A 59 2.39 -3.00 6.70
C ASN A 59 3.25 -2.17 5.76
N LEU A 60 3.14 -2.42 4.47
CA LEU A 60 3.93 -1.74 3.48
C LEU A 60 3.13 -0.63 2.82
N VAL A 61 2.06 -0.98 2.14
CA VAL A 61 1.18 -0.05 1.47
C VAL A 61 -0.24 -0.59 1.53
N HIS A 62 -1.21 0.31 1.36
CA HIS A 62 -2.62 -0.04 1.27
C HIS A 62 -3.25 0.71 0.11
N PHE A 63 -4.37 0.25 -0.39
CA PHE A 63 -5.17 1.10 -1.27
C PHE A 63 -6.66 0.88 -0.98
N ALA A 64 -7.48 1.83 -1.43
CA ALA A 64 -8.92 1.71 -1.27
C ALA A 64 -9.61 2.46 -2.40
N ALA A 65 -10.76 1.97 -2.81
CA ALA A 65 -11.53 2.60 -3.87
C ALA A 65 -12.62 3.47 -3.26
N TYR A 66 -12.71 4.69 -3.75
CA TYR A 66 -13.73 5.64 -3.34
C TYR A 66 -14.52 6.08 -4.58
N GLU A 67 -15.54 6.86 -4.38
CA GLU A 67 -16.45 7.21 -5.47
C GLU A 67 -15.75 7.91 -6.62
N LYS A 68 -14.82 8.80 -6.34
CA LYS A 68 -14.18 9.60 -7.37
C LYS A 68 -12.68 9.42 -7.48
N HIS A 69 -12.09 8.61 -6.61
CA HIS A 69 -10.64 8.41 -6.63
C HIS A 69 -10.27 7.09 -6.00
N ILE A 70 -9.04 6.69 -6.23
CA ILE A 70 -8.45 5.58 -5.50
C ILE A 70 -7.47 6.19 -4.51
N GLY A 71 -7.61 5.82 -3.24
CA GLY A 71 -6.65 6.23 -2.22
C GLY A 71 -5.49 5.25 -2.18
N PHE A 72 -4.28 5.77 -2.11
CA PHE A 72 -3.08 4.97 -1.98
C PHE A 72 -2.38 5.44 -0.71
N TYR A 73 -2.01 4.50 0.14
CA TYR A 73 -1.50 4.82 1.48
C TYR A 73 -0.12 4.21 1.66
N PRO A 74 0.93 4.90 1.19
CA PRO A 74 2.28 4.34 1.25
C PRO A 74 3.07 4.74 2.49
N ALA A 75 2.47 5.41 3.44
CA ALA A 75 3.07 5.91 4.67
C ALA A 75 3.65 7.32 4.51
N PRO A 76 3.76 8.06 5.61
CA PRO A 76 4.24 9.45 5.55
C PRO A 76 5.62 9.60 4.95
N SER A 77 6.53 8.66 5.23
CA SER A 77 7.89 8.73 4.69
C SER A 77 7.89 8.74 3.17
N ALA A 78 7.01 7.93 2.56
CA ALA A 78 6.95 7.87 1.11
C ALA A 78 6.31 9.12 0.52
N ILE A 79 5.28 9.67 1.17
CA ILE A 79 4.66 10.89 0.69
C ILE A 79 5.69 12.02 0.69
N GLU A 80 6.52 12.07 1.71
CA GLU A 80 7.57 13.09 1.78
C GLU A 80 8.66 12.86 0.75
N LYS A 81 9.13 11.63 0.64
CA LYS A 81 10.20 11.28 -0.29
C LYS A 81 9.82 11.60 -1.73
N PHE A 82 8.57 11.32 -2.11
CA PHE A 82 8.12 11.49 -3.48
C PHE A 82 7.26 12.74 -3.67
N SER A 83 7.44 13.74 -2.82
CA SER A 83 6.60 14.95 -2.83
C SER A 83 6.59 15.66 -4.17
N GLN A 84 7.70 15.67 -4.88
CA GLN A 84 7.75 16.32 -6.18
C GLN A 84 6.95 15.55 -7.22
N GLU A 85 7.13 14.24 -7.25
CA GLU A 85 6.41 13.39 -8.20
C GLU A 85 4.92 13.36 -7.90
N LEU A 86 4.56 13.53 -6.64
CA LEU A 86 3.15 13.51 -6.22
C LEU A 86 2.49 14.88 -6.25
N ALA A 87 3.23 15.92 -6.65
CA ALA A 87 2.70 17.28 -6.66
C ALA A 87 1.41 17.42 -7.46
N PRO A 88 1.20 16.72 -8.59
CA PRO A 88 -0.06 16.84 -9.32
C PRO A 88 -1.27 16.25 -8.63
N TYR A 89 -1.07 15.52 -7.54
CA TYR A 89 -2.15 14.81 -6.87
C TYR A 89 -2.45 15.43 -5.52
N LYS A 90 -3.64 15.16 -5.02
CA LYS A 90 -4.01 15.61 -3.70
C LYS A 90 -3.41 14.66 -2.68
N THR A 91 -2.63 15.18 -1.74
CA THR A 91 -1.97 14.35 -0.75
C THR A 91 -2.31 14.80 0.66
N SER A 92 -2.10 13.91 1.61
CA SER A 92 -2.14 14.23 3.03
C SER A 92 -0.91 13.59 3.65
N LYS A 93 -0.83 13.57 4.95
CA LYS A 93 0.38 13.10 5.62
C LYS A 93 0.82 11.70 5.17
N GLY A 94 -0.09 10.78 5.02
CA GLY A 94 0.27 9.40 4.65
C GLY A 94 -0.48 8.85 3.46
N ALA A 95 -1.12 9.71 2.66
CA ALA A 95 -1.99 9.24 1.60
C ALA A 95 -1.92 10.13 0.37
N VAL A 96 -2.23 9.54 -0.77
CA VAL A 96 -2.37 10.29 -2.03
C VAL A 96 -3.64 9.81 -2.72
N GLN A 97 -4.32 10.70 -3.43
CA GLN A 97 -5.53 10.39 -4.17
C GLN A 97 -5.23 10.37 -5.66
N PHE A 98 -5.61 9.28 -6.33
CA PHE A 98 -5.49 9.18 -7.77
C PHE A 98 -6.89 9.30 -8.36
N PRO A 99 -7.22 10.43 -9.01
CA PRO A 99 -8.59 10.64 -9.50
C PRO A 99 -8.96 9.61 -10.56
N LEU A 100 -10.22 9.17 -10.52
CA LEU A 100 -10.71 8.30 -11.58
C LEU A 100 -10.80 9.13 -12.86
N GLY A 101 -10.65 8.48 -13.97
CA GLY A 101 -10.65 9.19 -15.25
C GLY A 101 -9.27 9.62 -15.71
N GLN A 102 -8.25 9.42 -14.89
CA GLN A 102 -6.87 9.68 -15.27
C GLN A 102 -6.10 8.40 -15.13
N PRO A 103 -5.03 8.21 -15.91
CA PRO A 103 -4.22 7.00 -15.77
C PRO A 103 -3.61 6.92 -14.37
N ILE A 104 -3.60 5.73 -13.81
CA ILE A 104 -2.92 5.49 -12.53
C ILE A 104 -1.42 5.48 -12.80
N PRO A 105 -0.62 6.21 -12.02
CA PRO A 105 0.82 6.29 -12.28
C PRO A 105 1.53 5.04 -11.79
N ILE A 106 1.43 3.97 -12.57
CA ILE A 106 1.93 2.65 -12.18
C ILE A 106 3.43 2.67 -11.91
N ASP A 107 4.20 3.33 -12.76
CA ASP A 107 5.66 3.36 -12.56
C ASP A 107 6.04 4.07 -11.26
N LEU A 108 5.33 5.13 -10.94
CA LEU A 108 5.56 5.84 -9.68
C LEU A 108 5.19 4.97 -8.49
N ILE A 109 4.07 4.24 -8.59
CA ILE A 109 3.68 3.32 -7.54
C ILE A 109 4.78 2.29 -7.31
N LYS A 110 5.36 1.75 -8.38
CA LYS A 110 6.45 0.79 -8.25
C LYS A 110 7.66 1.40 -7.54
N GLU A 111 8.01 2.64 -7.87
CA GLU A 111 9.13 3.30 -7.19
C GLU A 111 8.84 3.51 -5.71
N ILE A 112 7.62 3.88 -5.39
CA ILE A 112 7.21 4.06 -4.00
C ILE A 112 7.28 2.74 -3.25
N VAL A 113 6.82 1.65 -3.88
CA VAL A 113 6.86 0.34 -3.24
C VAL A 113 8.30 -0.10 -2.99
N LYS A 114 9.19 0.12 -3.96
CA LYS A 114 10.62 -0.19 -3.77
C LYS A 114 11.19 0.53 -2.57
N PHE A 115 10.87 1.79 -2.43
CA PHE A 115 11.34 2.59 -1.31
C PHE A 115 10.82 2.01 0.01
N ARG A 116 9.54 1.63 0.05
CA ARG A 116 8.96 1.08 1.26
C ARG A 116 9.53 -0.29 1.62
N VAL A 117 9.80 -1.12 0.60
CA VAL A 117 10.46 -2.40 0.82
C VAL A 117 11.82 -2.17 1.48
N SER A 118 12.58 -1.22 0.96
CA SER A 118 13.89 -0.89 1.51
C SER A 118 13.77 -0.42 2.95
N GLU A 119 12.79 0.44 3.25
CA GLU A 119 12.58 0.91 4.62
C GLU A 119 12.26 -0.22 5.58
N ASN A 120 11.32 -1.08 5.20
CA ASN A 120 10.90 -2.17 6.08
C ASN A 120 12.01 -3.20 6.26
N SER A 121 12.76 -3.46 5.19
CA SER A 121 13.92 -4.35 5.28
C SER A 121 14.97 -3.80 6.25
N GLN A 122 15.24 -2.51 6.17
CA GLN A 122 16.22 -1.88 7.04
C GLN A 122 15.77 -1.89 8.50
N LYS A 123 14.48 -1.67 8.73
CA LYS A 123 13.94 -1.75 10.09
C LYS A 123 14.07 -3.15 10.66
N GLU A 124 13.83 -4.15 9.84
CA GLU A 124 13.93 -5.54 10.28
C GLU A 124 15.37 -5.90 10.60
N GLU A 125 16.30 -5.47 9.78
CA GLU A 125 17.72 -5.67 10.04
C GLU A 125 18.13 -5.02 11.34
N ASN A 126 17.69 -3.80 11.56
CA ASN A 126 18.02 -3.07 12.78
C ASN A 126 17.47 -3.78 14.02
N LYS A 127 16.26 -4.33 13.92
CA LYS A 127 15.69 -5.09 15.02
C LYS A 127 16.52 -6.31 15.35
N LYS A 128 16.98 -7.02 14.33
CA LYS A 128 17.79 -8.20 14.53
C LYS A 128 19.11 -7.84 15.19
N MET A 129 19.74 -6.78 14.75
CA MET A 129 21.00 -6.34 15.33
C MET A 129 20.84 -5.97 16.79
N VAL A 130 19.77 -5.28 17.13
CA VAL A 130 19.52 -4.89 18.51
C VAL A 130 19.30 -6.13 19.38
N LYS A 131 18.55 -7.11 18.90
CA LYS A 131 18.32 -8.32 19.64
C LYS A 131 19.61 -9.09 19.89
N GLU A 132 20.43 -9.20 18.88
CA GLU A 132 21.69 -9.93 19.01
C GLU A 132 22.62 -9.25 19.98
N LYS A 133 22.69 -7.93 19.92
CA LYS A 133 23.53 -7.17 20.83
C LYS A 133 23.03 -7.32 22.26
N ALA A 134 21.72 -7.29 22.48
CA ALA A 134 21.16 -7.46 23.81
C ALA A 134 21.48 -8.85 24.37
N LYS A 135 21.41 -9.88 23.53
CA LYS A 135 21.75 -11.21 23.96
C LYS A 135 23.23 -11.29 24.35
N SER A 136 24.08 -10.70 23.55
CA SER A 136 25.51 -10.71 23.81
C SER A 136 25.83 -10.01 25.12
N GLU A 137 25.16 -8.93 25.40
CA GLU A 137 25.42 -8.20 26.64
C GLU A 137 24.91 -8.90 27.88
N LYS A 138 24.01 -9.82 27.74
CA LYS A 138 23.50 -10.55 28.88
C LYS A 138 24.43 -11.64 29.36
N LYS A 139 25.43 -11.94 28.61
CA LYS A 139 26.40 -12.90 29.04
C LYS A 139 27.45 -12.25 29.93
#